data_540b5d310af64c8f2169d1488f2b24f8
#
_entry.id   540b5d310af64c8f2169d1488f2b24f8
#
_cell.length_a   1.000
_cell.length_b   1.000
_cell.length_c   1.000
_cell.angle_alpha   90.00
_cell.angle_beta   90.00
_cell.angle_gamma   90.00
#
_symmetry.space_group_name_H-M   'P 1'
#
loop_
_entity.id
_entity.type
_entity.pdbx_description
1 polymer ?
#
loop_
_entity_poly.entity_id
_entity_poly.type
_entity_poly.pdbx_seq_one_letter_code
_entity_poly.pdbx_strand_id
1 'polypeptide(L)'
;MLYCLTVSLVISEQRVIARRVRDLLRANHLTQRELAESIGMSEQAMSNKLRGLKNFTLRDVSRIADFFDVSTDLVLGREPLEV
;
A
#
# COMPACT_ATOMS: atom_id res chain seq x y z
N MET A 1 -1.02 21.29 -13.45
CA MET A 1 -0.58 19.99 -13.94
C MET A 1 -0.20 19.04 -12.81
N LEU A 2 0.77 19.45 -12.01
CA LEU A 2 1.16 18.60 -10.87
C LEU A 2 0.03 18.42 -9.87
N TYR A 3 -0.81 19.42 -9.76
CA TYR A 3 -1.96 19.33 -8.86
C TYR A 3 -2.92 18.24 -9.27
N CYS A 4 -3.16 18.14 -10.57
CA CYS A 4 -4.08 17.12 -11.07
C CYS A 4 -3.56 15.73 -10.78
N LEU A 5 -2.26 15.54 -10.92
CA LEU A 5 -1.64 14.26 -10.62
C LEU A 5 -1.77 13.93 -9.14
N THR A 6 -1.58 14.92 -8.27
CA THR A 6 -1.69 14.73 -6.84
C THR A 6 -3.11 14.34 -6.45
N VAL A 7 -4.09 15.02 -7.02
CA VAL A 7 -5.50 14.71 -6.75
C VAL A 7 -5.85 13.32 -7.24
N SER A 8 -5.39 12.96 -8.44
CA SER A 8 -5.61 11.63 -8.98
C SER A 8 -5.02 10.57 -8.08
N LEU A 9 -3.85 10.85 -7.54
CA LEU A 9 -3.17 9.92 -6.64
C LEU A 9 -4.01 9.64 -5.41
N VAL A 10 -4.63 10.67 -4.85
CA VAL A 10 -5.48 10.51 -3.66
C VAL A 10 -6.71 9.68 -3.96
N ILE A 11 -7.29 9.84 -5.14
CA ILE A 11 -8.55 9.19 -5.46
C ILE A 11 -8.37 7.82 -6.09
N SER A 12 -7.62 7.72 -7.19
CA SER A 12 -7.51 6.46 -7.91
C SER A 12 -6.37 5.59 -7.44
N GLU A 13 -5.28 6.19 -7.03
CA GLU A 13 -4.10 5.42 -6.66
C GLU A 13 -4.29 4.66 -5.35
N GLN A 14 -5.19 5.11 -4.49
CA GLN A 14 -5.44 4.43 -3.22
C GLN A 14 -5.96 3.01 -3.43
N ARG A 15 -6.80 2.81 -4.44
CA ARG A 15 -7.30 1.48 -4.77
C ARG A 15 -6.19 0.58 -5.28
N VAL A 16 -5.32 1.15 -6.10
CA VAL A 16 -4.19 0.41 -6.65
C VAL A 16 -3.23 0.01 -5.53
N ILE A 17 -2.95 0.94 -4.63
CA ILE A 17 -2.09 0.65 -3.49
C ILE A 17 -2.66 -0.50 -2.67
N ALA A 18 -3.95 -0.43 -2.35
CA ALA A 18 -4.60 -1.47 -1.56
C ALA A 18 -4.49 -2.83 -2.25
N ARG A 19 -4.72 -2.86 -3.56
CA ARG A 19 -4.63 -4.10 -4.32
C ARG A 19 -3.21 -4.65 -4.30
N ARG A 20 -2.22 -3.79 -4.52
CA ARG A 20 -0.82 -4.21 -4.51
C ARG A 20 -0.41 -4.75 -3.16
N VAL A 21 -0.85 -4.09 -2.08
CA VAL A 21 -0.55 -4.57 -0.74
C VAL A 21 -1.16 -5.94 -0.51
N ARG A 22 -2.40 -6.14 -0.92
CA ARG A 22 -3.05 -7.44 -0.79
C ARG A 22 -2.32 -8.51 -1.58
N ASP A 23 -1.89 -8.18 -2.80
CA ASP A 23 -1.14 -9.12 -3.63
C ASP A 23 0.19 -9.50 -2.97
N LEU A 24 0.88 -8.51 -2.39
CA LEU A 24 2.14 -8.77 -1.71
C LEU A 24 1.94 -9.64 -0.47
N LEU A 25 0.87 -9.37 0.29
CA LEU A 25 0.55 -10.20 1.45
C LEU A 25 0.30 -11.64 1.04
N ARG A 26 -0.48 -11.82 -0.03
CA ARG A 26 -0.79 -13.16 -0.52
C ARG A 26 0.45 -13.87 -1.02
N ALA A 27 1.27 -13.16 -1.79
CA ALA A 27 2.48 -13.75 -2.36
C ALA A 27 3.47 -14.18 -1.28
N ASN A 28 3.48 -13.49 -0.15
CA ASN A 28 4.40 -13.78 0.95
C ASN A 28 3.74 -14.55 2.09
N HIS A 29 2.49 -14.97 1.92
CA HIS A 29 1.73 -15.72 2.93
C HIS A 29 1.65 -15.00 4.27
N LEU A 30 1.41 -13.69 4.20
CA LEU A 30 1.32 -12.84 5.39
C LEU A 30 -0.10 -12.36 5.60
N THR A 31 -0.43 -12.09 6.86
CA THR A 31 -1.72 -11.50 7.22
C THR A 31 -1.61 -9.99 7.33
N GLN A 32 -2.76 -9.31 7.29
CA GLN A 32 -2.81 -7.87 7.50
C GLN A 32 -2.25 -7.51 8.87
N ARG A 33 -2.52 -8.34 9.86
CA ARG A 33 -2.05 -8.11 11.22
C ARG A 33 -0.53 -8.15 11.30
N GLU A 34 0.07 -9.14 10.64
CA GLU A 34 1.52 -9.27 10.63
C GLU A 34 2.18 -8.06 9.97
N LEU A 35 1.65 -7.61 8.85
CA LEU A 35 2.17 -6.43 8.18
C LEU A 35 2.01 -5.19 9.05
N ALA A 36 0.82 -5.01 9.63
CA ALA A 36 0.55 -3.84 10.46
C ALA A 36 1.53 -3.76 11.62
N GLU A 37 1.74 -4.87 12.31
CA GLU A 37 2.67 -4.92 13.43
C GLU A 37 4.09 -4.59 12.98
N SER A 38 4.47 -5.08 11.82
CA SER A 38 5.83 -4.88 11.32
C SER A 38 6.13 -3.43 10.97
N ILE A 39 5.13 -2.68 10.54
CA ILE A 39 5.33 -1.28 10.14
C ILE A 39 4.84 -0.29 11.21
N GLY A 40 4.48 -0.80 12.39
CA GLY A 40 4.09 0.07 13.50
C GLY A 40 2.69 0.63 13.40
N MET A 41 1.78 -0.11 12.81
CA MET A 41 0.40 0.30 12.61
C MET A 41 -0.53 -0.71 13.28
N SER A 42 -1.68 -0.27 13.75
CA SER A 42 -2.66 -1.20 14.30
C SER A 42 -3.32 -2.00 13.17
N GLU A 43 -3.79 -3.18 13.50
CA GLU A 43 -4.51 -4.00 12.53
C GLU A 43 -5.75 -3.28 12.01
N GLN A 44 -6.45 -2.58 12.89
CA GLN A 44 -7.65 -1.84 12.52
C GLN A 44 -7.32 -0.73 11.51
N ALA A 45 -6.22 -0.02 11.72
CA ALA A 45 -5.80 1.03 10.81
C ALA A 45 -5.46 0.44 9.44
N MET A 46 -4.74 -0.67 9.43
CA MET A 46 -4.38 -1.35 8.18
C MET A 46 -5.64 -1.81 7.45
N SER A 47 -6.57 -2.43 8.17
CA SER A 47 -7.82 -2.92 7.59
C SER A 47 -8.61 -1.76 6.97
N ASN A 48 -8.70 -0.64 7.68
CA ASN A 48 -9.43 0.52 7.17
C ASN A 48 -8.81 1.05 5.87
N LYS A 49 -7.48 1.08 5.81
CA LYS A 49 -6.80 1.55 4.61
C LYS A 49 -6.99 0.60 3.44
N LEU A 50 -6.93 -0.69 3.68
CA LEU A 50 -7.14 -1.69 2.64
C LEU A 50 -8.58 -1.70 2.14
N ARG A 51 -9.54 -1.35 3.00
CA ARG A 51 -10.94 -1.29 2.62
C ARG A 51 -11.35 0.03 2.00
N GLY A 52 -10.44 1.00 1.94
CA GLY A 52 -10.71 2.29 1.35
C GLY A 52 -11.34 3.30 2.29
N LEU A 53 -11.43 2.99 3.58
CA LEU A 53 -12.01 3.91 4.57
C LEU A 53 -11.02 4.97 5.01
N LYS A 54 -9.73 4.70 4.88
CA LYS A 54 -8.65 5.63 5.16
C LYS A 54 -7.64 5.53 4.03
N ASN A 55 -6.89 6.61 3.83
CA ASN A 55 -5.90 6.66 2.77
C ASN A 55 -4.53 6.19 3.25
N PHE A 56 -3.79 5.55 2.37
CA PHE A 56 -2.37 5.29 2.61
C PHE A 56 -1.61 6.60 2.45
N THR A 57 -0.70 6.87 3.37
CA THR A 57 0.19 8.03 3.26
C THR A 57 1.47 7.61 2.57
N LEU A 58 2.29 8.59 2.17
CA LEU A 58 3.59 8.28 1.60
C LEU A 58 4.46 7.50 2.58
N ARG A 59 4.35 7.83 3.87
CA ARG A 59 5.08 7.11 4.90
C ARG A 59 4.66 5.65 4.95
N ASP A 60 3.35 5.40 4.86
CA ASP A 60 2.83 4.04 4.85
C ASP A 60 3.39 3.26 3.66
N VAL A 61 3.34 3.86 2.48
CA VAL A 61 3.84 3.23 1.25
C VAL A 61 5.32 2.93 1.38
N SER A 62 6.09 3.88 1.90
CA SER A 62 7.53 3.72 2.07
C SER A 62 7.84 2.57 3.01
N ARG A 63 7.14 2.50 4.13
CA ARG A 63 7.35 1.42 5.12
C ARG A 63 6.97 0.06 4.57
N ILE A 64 5.88 0.00 3.82
CA ILE A 64 5.44 -1.24 3.19
C ILE A 64 6.47 -1.69 2.17
N ALA A 65 6.94 -0.77 1.34
CA ALA A 65 7.95 -1.10 0.33
C ALA A 65 9.23 -1.61 0.99
N ASP A 66 9.65 -0.97 2.07
CA ASP A 66 10.85 -1.41 2.79
C ASP A 66 10.64 -2.80 3.39
N PHE A 67 9.48 -3.05 3.95
CA PHE A 67 9.19 -4.34 4.57
C PHE A 67 9.25 -5.47 3.56
N PHE A 68 8.68 -5.27 2.38
CA PHE A 68 8.68 -6.29 1.33
C PHE A 68 9.94 -6.25 0.47
N ASP A 69 10.82 -5.27 0.70
CA ASP A 69 12.04 -5.08 -0.09
C ASP A 69 11.72 -4.90 -1.57
N VAL A 70 10.76 -4.04 -1.85
CA VAL A 70 10.35 -3.69 -3.21
C VAL A 70 10.40 -2.18 -3.36
N SER A 71 10.32 -1.70 -4.61
CA SER A 71 10.30 -0.26 -4.85
C SER A 71 8.95 0.33 -4.46
N THR A 72 8.95 1.61 -4.10
CA THR A 72 7.71 2.32 -3.85
C THR A 72 6.85 2.38 -5.11
N ASP A 73 7.48 2.41 -6.28
CA ASP A 73 6.75 2.42 -7.54
C ASP A 73 5.92 1.16 -7.72
N LEU A 74 6.42 0.02 -7.28
CA LEU A 74 5.68 -1.22 -7.33
C LEU A 74 4.45 -1.16 -6.43
N VAL A 75 4.60 -0.65 -5.22
CA VAL A 75 3.47 -0.51 -4.29
C VAL A 75 2.46 0.49 -4.82
N LEU A 76 2.93 1.55 -5.46
CA LEU A 76 2.06 2.56 -6.07
C LEU A 76 1.40 2.08 -7.35
N GLY A 77 1.80 0.93 -7.86
CA GLY A 77 1.21 0.39 -9.08
C GLY A 77 1.79 0.95 -10.35
N ARG A 78 2.94 1.60 -10.28
CA ARG A 78 3.61 2.17 -11.46
C ARG A 78 4.48 1.15 -12.17
N GLU A 79 4.83 0.09 -11.47
CA GLU A 79 5.59 -1.01 -12.06
C GLU A 79 4.72 -2.26 -12.07
N PRO A 80 4.84 -3.12 -13.10
CA PRO A 80 4.10 -4.37 -13.09
C PRO A 80 4.60 -5.27 -11.96
N LEU A 81 3.67 -6.00 -11.37
CA LEU A 81 4.02 -6.99 -10.37
C LEU A 81 4.55 -8.22 -11.08
N GLU A 82 5.82 -8.49 -10.93
CA GLU A 82 6.43 -9.67 -11.53
C GLU A 82 6.32 -10.84 -10.57
N VAL A 83 5.84 -11.91 -11.08
CA VAL A 83 5.60 -13.10 -10.28
C VAL A 83 6.52 -14.20 -10.71
#